data_2f9cbe73bb9e6518f7d91fb91ba131e3
#
_entry.id   2f9cbe73bb9e6518f7d91fb91ba131e3
#
_cell.length_a   1.000
_cell.length_b   1.000
_cell.length_c   1.000
_cell.angle_alpha   90.00
_cell.angle_beta   90.00
_cell.angle_gamma   90.00
#
_symmetry.space_group_name_H-M   'P 1'
#
loop_
_entity.id
_entity.type
_entity.pdbx_description
1 polymer ?
#
loop_
_entity_poly.entity_id
_entity_poly.type
_entity_poly.pdbx_seq_one_letter_code
_entity_poly.pdbx_strand_id
1 'polypeptide(L)'
;MIGANKKKSDFATPYTVSNALTKGGAAVKLSALIMGLGNIAHKQIIKGLIFLAIEIGYIMFMVNAGAYYLSMLPSLGWRKQEEVFNEQKQIYEYVQGDNSVLLLLYGVATIAITLLFIYMWAENLRSAYMAECLAKEGKEINSFGKDVKSLFDKNLYKTLMFLPLMGILIFTVLPLLFMIPMAFTNYSTINKHLTLFDWVGLANFKTVLGLGGKIGKTFWRVLGWTIVWAVCATFLCNFLGLILAIVINRKETKCKAFWRSCFVISIAVPQFVSLLVMRQMLQEH
;
A
#
# COMPACT_ATOMS: atom_id res chain seq x y z
N MET A 1 -8.11 51.93 -12.98
CA MET A 1 -7.58 51.51 -11.67
C MET A 1 -8.75 51.29 -10.73
N ILE A 2 -9.22 50.07 -10.58
CA ILE A 2 -10.17 49.69 -9.53
C ILE A 2 -9.59 48.43 -8.93
N GLY A 3 -8.96 48.62 -7.76
CA GLY A 3 -8.41 47.52 -6.97
C GLY A 3 -9.55 46.66 -6.43
N ALA A 4 -9.72 45.48 -7.00
CA ALA A 4 -10.56 44.45 -6.43
C ALA A 4 -9.92 43.96 -5.11
N ASN A 5 -10.42 44.53 -4.02
CA ASN A 5 -10.10 44.10 -2.66
C ASN A 5 -10.61 42.66 -2.50
N LYS A 6 -9.72 41.69 -2.73
CA LYS A 6 -9.98 40.28 -2.44
C LYS A 6 -10.15 40.17 -0.94
N LYS A 7 -11.38 40.24 -0.41
CA LYS A 7 -11.70 39.84 0.95
C LYS A 7 -11.09 38.47 1.16
N LYS A 8 -10.02 38.36 1.96
CA LYS A 8 -9.54 37.11 2.50
C LYS A 8 -10.74 36.44 3.17
N SER A 9 -11.11 35.22 2.74
CA SER A 9 -12.17 34.48 3.38
C SER A 9 -11.77 34.27 4.84
N ASP A 10 -12.64 34.67 5.78
CA ASP A 10 -12.44 34.49 7.23
C ASP A 10 -12.46 33.00 7.63
N PHE A 11 -12.66 32.11 6.68
CA PHE A 11 -12.61 30.67 6.89
C PHE A 11 -11.18 30.19 6.78
N ALA A 12 -10.70 29.54 7.85
CA ALA A 12 -9.37 28.98 7.91
C ALA A 12 -9.17 27.94 6.80
N THR A 13 -8.52 28.33 5.72
CA THR A 13 -7.89 27.41 4.78
C THR A 13 -6.54 27.03 5.36
N PRO A 14 -6.23 25.73 5.40
CA PRO A 14 -6.82 24.62 4.66
C PRO A 14 -7.99 23.94 5.39
N TYR A 15 -8.89 23.28 4.65
CA TYR A 15 -9.98 22.45 5.17
C TYR A 15 -9.40 21.20 5.84
N THR A 16 -9.05 21.33 7.13
CA THR A 16 -8.43 20.25 7.91
C THR A 16 -9.48 19.55 8.78
N VAL A 17 -9.20 18.31 9.16
CA VAL A 17 -10.02 17.53 10.11
C VAL A 17 -10.16 18.28 11.44
N SER A 18 -9.09 18.90 11.92
CA SER A 18 -9.10 19.70 13.16
C SER A 18 -10.09 20.87 13.07
N ASN A 19 -10.07 21.61 11.96
CA ASN A 19 -11.02 22.73 11.75
C ASN A 19 -12.46 22.22 11.58
N ALA A 20 -12.68 21.08 10.94
CA ALA A 20 -13.98 20.45 10.82
C ALA A 20 -14.59 20.12 12.19
N LEU A 21 -13.80 19.57 13.10
CA LEU A 21 -14.25 19.20 14.44
C LEU A 21 -14.41 20.41 15.38
N THR A 22 -13.56 21.43 15.27
CA THR A 22 -13.59 22.60 16.16
C THR A 22 -14.57 23.67 15.70
N LYS A 23 -14.54 24.04 14.42
CA LYS A 23 -15.28 25.16 13.82
C LYS A 23 -16.47 24.72 12.98
N GLY A 24 -16.60 23.45 12.65
CA GLY A 24 -17.73 22.91 11.89
C GLY A 24 -19.03 22.96 12.66
N GLY A 25 -20.12 23.11 11.94
CA GLY A 25 -21.48 23.07 12.49
C GLY A 25 -21.89 21.67 12.98
N ALA A 26 -23.07 21.57 13.57
CA ALA A 26 -23.57 20.32 14.13
C ALA A 26 -23.57 19.15 13.12
N ALA A 27 -23.99 19.41 11.87
CA ALA A 27 -24.03 18.39 10.82
C ALA A 27 -22.63 17.85 10.46
N VAL A 28 -21.61 18.72 10.44
CA VAL A 28 -20.22 18.31 10.18
C VAL A 28 -19.66 17.49 11.32
N LYS A 29 -19.94 17.89 12.58
CA LYS A 29 -19.50 17.15 13.76
C LYS A 29 -20.20 15.78 13.87
N LEU A 30 -21.50 15.70 13.58
CA LEU A 30 -22.21 14.42 13.50
C LEU A 30 -21.69 13.52 12.39
N SER A 31 -21.11 14.09 11.32
CA SER A 31 -20.47 13.31 10.25
C SER A 31 -19.21 12.57 10.71
N ALA A 32 -18.70 12.86 11.90
CA ALA A 32 -17.63 12.08 12.52
C ALA A 32 -18.12 10.74 13.09
N LEU A 33 -19.42 10.66 13.46
CA LEU A 33 -20.04 9.44 13.99
C LEU A 33 -20.78 8.67 12.89
N ILE A 34 -21.47 9.37 11.99
CA ILE A 34 -22.17 8.78 10.86
C ILE A 34 -21.66 9.47 9.60
N MET A 35 -20.82 8.77 8.85
CA MET A 35 -20.18 9.34 7.67
C MET A 35 -21.22 9.79 6.63
N GLY A 36 -20.96 10.93 6.00
CA GLY A 36 -21.82 11.46 4.95
C GLY A 36 -22.95 12.37 5.41
N LEU A 37 -23.32 12.42 6.68
CA LEU A 37 -24.42 13.29 7.17
C LEU A 37 -24.17 14.76 6.84
N GLY A 38 -22.95 15.25 7.03
CA GLY A 38 -22.59 16.64 6.70
C GLY A 38 -22.73 16.93 5.21
N ASN A 39 -22.38 16.00 4.35
CA ASN A 39 -22.55 16.16 2.91
C ASN A 39 -24.04 16.13 2.50
N ILE A 40 -24.85 15.23 3.09
CA ILE A 40 -26.30 15.16 2.86
C ILE A 40 -26.98 16.45 3.29
N ALA A 41 -26.64 16.99 4.46
CA ALA A 41 -27.18 18.23 4.98
C ALA A 41 -26.92 19.43 4.03
N HIS A 42 -25.83 19.39 3.27
CA HIS A 42 -25.46 20.40 2.28
C HIS A 42 -25.84 20.02 0.83
N LYS A 43 -26.88 19.17 0.64
CA LYS A 43 -27.42 18.76 -0.68
C LYS A 43 -26.48 17.92 -1.56
N GLN A 44 -25.38 17.38 -1.02
CA GLN A 44 -24.51 16.42 -1.70
C GLN A 44 -24.93 14.97 -1.36
N ILE A 45 -26.18 14.61 -1.69
CA ILE A 45 -26.81 13.34 -1.25
C ILE A 45 -26.01 12.13 -1.71
N ILE A 46 -25.66 12.04 -3.00
CA ILE A 46 -24.94 10.86 -3.56
C ILE A 46 -23.60 10.69 -2.88
N LYS A 47 -22.85 11.78 -2.68
CA LYS A 47 -21.54 11.75 -2.03
C LYS A 47 -21.67 11.30 -0.56
N GLY A 48 -22.67 11.79 0.15
CA GLY A 48 -22.95 11.39 1.52
C GLY A 48 -23.35 9.92 1.63
N LEU A 49 -24.17 9.40 0.69
CA LEU A 49 -24.54 7.99 0.65
C LEU A 49 -23.34 7.08 0.37
N ILE A 50 -22.40 7.51 -0.47
CA ILE A 50 -21.15 6.76 -0.73
C ILE A 50 -20.32 6.65 0.56
N PHE A 51 -20.15 7.75 1.31
CA PHE A 51 -19.44 7.72 2.58
C PHE A 51 -20.13 6.83 3.60
N LEU A 52 -21.47 6.90 3.69
CA LEU A 52 -22.26 6.03 4.57
C LEU A 52 -22.11 4.55 4.19
N ALA A 53 -22.14 4.23 2.89
CA ALA A 53 -21.95 2.86 2.41
C ALA A 53 -20.56 2.31 2.75
N ILE A 54 -19.52 3.15 2.68
CA ILE A 54 -18.14 2.79 3.08
C ILE A 54 -18.10 2.48 4.58
N GLU A 55 -18.76 3.28 5.41
CA GLU A 55 -18.82 3.05 6.87
C GLU A 55 -19.55 1.75 7.21
N ILE A 56 -20.73 1.53 6.64
CA ILE A 56 -21.49 0.29 6.84
C ILE A 56 -20.67 -0.93 6.38
N GLY A 57 -20.06 -0.84 5.20
CA GLY A 57 -19.19 -1.90 4.67
C GLY A 57 -18.01 -2.21 5.59
N TYR A 58 -17.37 -1.19 6.14
CA TYR A 58 -16.28 -1.36 7.10
C TYR A 58 -16.74 -1.99 8.41
N ILE A 59 -17.88 -1.55 8.97
CA ILE A 59 -18.46 -2.12 10.20
C ILE A 59 -18.81 -3.60 9.96
N MET A 60 -19.47 -3.92 8.84
CA MET A 60 -19.79 -5.30 8.48
C MET A 60 -18.53 -6.16 8.35
N PHE A 61 -17.49 -5.65 7.71
CA PHE A 61 -16.19 -6.32 7.60
C PHE A 61 -15.57 -6.57 8.99
N MET A 62 -15.56 -5.57 9.85
CA MET A 62 -15.01 -5.70 11.22
C MET A 62 -15.75 -6.72 12.05
N VAL A 63 -17.10 -6.72 12.01
CA VAL A 63 -17.93 -7.66 12.77
C VAL A 63 -17.76 -9.10 12.25
N ASN A 64 -17.69 -9.31 10.93
CA ASN A 64 -17.64 -10.65 10.37
C ASN A 64 -16.23 -11.28 10.37
N ALA A 65 -15.19 -10.48 10.26
CA ALA A 65 -13.82 -11.00 10.05
C ALA A 65 -12.74 -10.15 10.73
N GLY A 66 -12.74 -8.83 10.54
CA GLY A 66 -11.64 -7.96 10.92
C GLY A 66 -11.31 -8.00 12.41
N ALA A 67 -12.30 -7.94 13.28
CA ALA A 67 -12.09 -7.99 14.73
C ALA A 67 -11.45 -9.31 15.19
N TYR A 68 -11.85 -10.43 14.60
CA TYR A 68 -11.26 -11.74 14.87
C TYR A 68 -9.78 -11.76 14.52
N TYR A 69 -9.41 -11.37 13.28
CA TYR A 69 -8.02 -11.38 12.86
C TYR A 69 -7.14 -10.39 13.63
N LEU A 70 -7.66 -9.22 14.01
CA LEU A 70 -6.93 -8.27 14.86
C LEU A 70 -6.71 -8.83 16.27
N SER A 71 -7.70 -9.50 16.86
CA SER A 71 -7.56 -10.10 18.19
C SER A 71 -6.57 -11.25 18.23
N MET A 72 -6.45 -12.00 17.13
CA MET A 72 -5.52 -13.13 17.00
C MET A 72 -4.11 -12.73 16.55
N LEU A 73 -3.92 -11.50 16.06
CA LEU A 73 -2.62 -11.01 15.57
C LEU A 73 -1.51 -11.04 16.63
N PRO A 74 -1.74 -10.70 17.92
CA PRO A 74 -0.69 -10.78 18.94
C PRO A 74 -0.22 -12.18 19.26
N SER A 75 -1.10 -13.19 19.18
CA SER A 75 -0.79 -14.58 19.50
C SER A 75 -0.44 -15.44 18.27
N LEU A 76 -0.81 -14.99 17.08
CA LEU A 76 -0.70 -15.73 15.81
C LEU A 76 -1.36 -17.12 15.80
N GLY A 77 -2.29 -17.35 16.73
CA GLY A 77 -2.94 -18.64 16.93
C GLY A 77 -2.24 -19.49 17.98
N TRP A 78 -2.95 -20.48 18.47
CA TRP A 78 -2.49 -21.36 19.55
C TRP A 78 -3.00 -22.79 19.42
N ARG A 79 -4.01 -23.03 18.57
CA ARG A 79 -4.56 -24.37 18.35
C ARG A 79 -3.69 -25.13 17.36
N LYS A 80 -3.08 -26.21 17.83
CA LYS A 80 -2.38 -27.15 16.95
C LYS A 80 -3.39 -28.01 16.18
N GLN A 81 -2.99 -28.46 15.03
CA GLN A 81 -3.74 -29.49 14.31
C GLN A 81 -3.58 -30.83 15.07
N GLU A 82 -4.68 -31.40 15.50
CA GLU A 82 -4.70 -32.66 16.28
C GLU A 82 -5.73 -33.61 15.68
N GLU A 83 -5.42 -34.88 15.74
CA GLU A 83 -6.38 -35.92 15.44
C GLU A 83 -7.21 -36.17 16.70
N VAL A 84 -8.51 -35.90 16.64
CA VAL A 84 -9.44 -36.14 17.74
C VAL A 84 -10.36 -37.28 17.36
N PHE A 85 -10.46 -38.25 18.25
CA PHE A 85 -11.35 -39.41 18.06
C PHE A 85 -12.81 -38.95 18.25
N ASN A 86 -13.60 -39.04 17.18
CA ASN A 86 -15.02 -38.77 17.26
C ASN A 86 -15.79 -39.99 17.69
N GLU A 87 -16.23 -40.04 18.96
CA GLU A 87 -16.93 -41.19 19.53
C GLU A 87 -18.24 -41.52 18.81
N GLN A 88 -18.92 -40.51 18.20
CA GLN A 88 -20.17 -40.76 17.49
C GLN A 88 -19.96 -41.43 16.14
N LYS A 89 -18.84 -41.14 15.45
CA LYS A 89 -18.53 -41.69 14.14
C LYS A 89 -17.53 -42.82 14.17
N GLN A 90 -16.94 -43.11 15.34
CA GLN A 90 -15.89 -44.15 15.55
C GLN A 90 -14.67 -43.98 14.61
N ILE A 91 -14.35 -42.73 14.24
CA ILE A 91 -13.21 -42.39 13.37
C ILE A 91 -12.38 -41.28 13.98
N TYR A 92 -11.10 -41.21 13.62
CA TYR A 92 -10.27 -40.04 13.92
C TYR A 92 -10.57 -38.95 12.91
N GLU A 93 -10.95 -37.77 13.40
CA GLU A 93 -11.15 -36.60 12.61
C GLU A 93 -10.02 -35.60 12.84
N TYR A 94 -9.50 -35.04 11.77
CA TYR A 94 -8.54 -33.94 11.88
C TYR A 94 -9.26 -32.66 12.25
N VAL A 95 -9.00 -32.15 13.44
CA VAL A 95 -9.41 -30.80 13.82
C VAL A 95 -8.41 -29.83 13.21
N GLN A 96 -8.89 -28.96 12.33
CA GLN A 96 -8.04 -27.93 11.75
C GLN A 96 -7.55 -26.99 12.85
N GLY A 97 -6.23 -26.92 13.02
CA GLY A 97 -5.58 -25.96 13.90
C GLY A 97 -5.56 -24.56 13.29
N ASP A 98 -5.05 -23.61 14.05
CA ASP A 98 -4.83 -22.25 13.58
C ASP A 98 -3.70 -22.22 12.55
N ASN A 99 -3.84 -21.34 11.56
CA ASN A 99 -2.80 -21.11 10.58
C ASN A 99 -2.25 -19.69 10.78
N SER A 100 -1.07 -19.60 11.42
CA SER A 100 -0.42 -18.31 11.74
C SER A 100 -0.10 -17.48 10.49
N VAL A 101 0.17 -18.13 9.34
CA VAL A 101 0.39 -17.41 8.07
C VAL A 101 -0.87 -16.67 7.65
N LEU A 102 -2.04 -17.33 7.69
CA LEU A 102 -3.31 -16.71 7.33
C LEU A 102 -3.74 -15.67 8.37
N LEU A 103 -3.52 -15.94 9.66
CA LEU A 103 -3.81 -14.99 10.74
C LEU A 103 -2.97 -13.72 10.58
N LEU A 104 -1.69 -13.86 10.29
CA LEU A 104 -0.80 -12.73 10.03
C LEU A 104 -1.21 -11.98 8.76
N LEU A 105 -1.49 -12.71 7.67
CA LEU A 105 -1.89 -12.11 6.39
C LEU A 105 -3.19 -11.29 6.52
N TYR A 106 -4.24 -11.91 7.07
CA TYR A 106 -5.53 -11.23 7.23
C TYR A 106 -5.48 -10.15 8.33
N GLY A 107 -4.67 -10.34 9.37
CA GLY A 107 -4.44 -9.32 10.38
C GLY A 107 -3.79 -8.07 9.80
N VAL A 108 -2.72 -8.23 9.02
CA VAL A 108 -2.04 -7.11 8.32
C VAL A 108 -2.97 -6.47 7.28
N ALA A 109 -3.71 -7.27 6.52
CA ALA A 109 -4.71 -6.76 5.57
C ALA A 109 -5.80 -5.94 6.30
N THR A 110 -6.26 -6.40 7.47
CA THR A 110 -7.24 -5.67 8.28
C THR A 110 -6.68 -4.34 8.78
N ILE A 111 -5.40 -4.29 9.19
CA ILE A 111 -4.74 -3.02 9.55
C ILE A 111 -4.72 -2.08 8.34
N ALA A 112 -4.34 -2.58 7.16
CA ALA A 112 -4.31 -1.76 5.95
C ALA A 112 -5.70 -1.22 5.57
N ILE A 113 -6.74 -2.05 5.65
CA ILE A 113 -8.14 -1.65 5.42
C ILE A 113 -8.58 -0.60 6.46
N THR A 114 -8.19 -0.77 7.72
CA THR A 114 -8.49 0.19 8.80
C THR A 114 -7.82 1.53 8.55
N LEU A 115 -6.57 1.56 8.13
CA LEU A 115 -5.87 2.79 7.76
C LEU A 115 -6.53 3.49 6.57
N LEU A 116 -6.95 2.72 5.56
CA LEU A 116 -7.72 3.25 4.44
C LEU A 116 -9.06 3.83 4.89
N PHE A 117 -9.76 3.15 5.80
CA PHE A 117 -11.01 3.65 6.38
C PHE A 117 -10.80 4.96 7.14
N ILE A 118 -9.75 5.06 7.96
CA ILE A 118 -9.39 6.31 8.68
C ILE A 118 -9.12 7.43 7.69
N TYR A 119 -8.42 7.15 6.59
CA TYR A 119 -8.21 8.11 5.52
C TYR A 119 -9.53 8.59 4.90
N MET A 120 -10.43 7.66 4.56
CA MET A 120 -11.76 7.99 4.00
C MET A 120 -12.64 8.76 5.00
N TRP A 121 -12.55 8.42 6.28
CA TRP A 121 -13.20 9.16 7.36
C TRP A 121 -12.69 10.60 7.45
N ALA A 122 -11.38 10.81 7.36
CA ALA A 122 -10.79 12.13 7.33
C ALA A 122 -11.24 12.95 6.10
N GLU A 123 -11.29 12.34 4.93
CA GLU A 123 -11.78 12.98 3.70
C GLU A 123 -13.28 13.29 3.76
N ASN A 124 -14.10 12.44 4.41
CA ASN A 124 -15.50 12.73 4.68
C ASN A 124 -15.65 14.02 5.49
N LEU A 125 -14.91 14.15 6.60
CA LEU A 125 -14.97 15.37 7.44
C LEU A 125 -14.49 16.62 6.71
N ARG A 126 -13.41 16.53 5.94
CA ARG A 126 -12.91 17.63 5.11
C ARG A 126 -13.94 18.05 4.06
N SER A 127 -14.56 17.08 3.41
CA SER A 127 -15.58 17.29 2.40
C SER A 127 -16.84 17.97 2.98
N ALA A 128 -17.31 17.49 4.13
CA ALA A 128 -18.47 18.04 4.82
C ALA A 128 -18.20 19.50 5.27
N TYR A 129 -17.02 19.75 5.85
CA TYR A 129 -16.63 21.08 6.27
C TYR A 129 -16.47 22.06 5.09
N MET A 130 -15.87 21.59 4.00
CA MET A 130 -15.77 22.38 2.76
C MET A 130 -17.15 22.75 2.21
N ALA A 131 -18.12 21.81 2.22
CA ALA A 131 -19.48 22.07 1.77
C ALA A 131 -20.18 23.11 2.65
N GLU A 132 -20.00 23.05 3.98
CA GLU A 132 -20.52 24.02 4.92
C GLU A 132 -19.93 25.43 4.69
N CYS A 133 -18.61 25.52 4.53
CA CYS A 133 -17.94 26.81 4.27
C CYS A 133 -18.43 27.46 2.97
N LEU A 134 -18.57 26.67 1.90
CA LEU A 134 -19.08 27.16 0.61
C LEU A 134 -20.56 27.61 0.73
N ALA A 135 -21.38 26.86 1.48
CA ALA A 135 -22.77 27.25 1.76
C ALA A 135 -22.86 28.58 2.51
N LYS A 136 -22.02 28.80 3.53
CA LYS A 136 -21.97 30.04 4.29
C LYS A 136 -21.46 31.25 3.46
N GLU A 137 -20.58 30.99 2.51
CA GLU A 137 -20.09 32.01 1.56
C GLU A 137 -21.08 32.28 0.41
N GLY A 138 -22.22 31.61 0.32
CA GLY A 138 -23.18 31.71 -0.75
C GLY A 138 -22.67 31.24 -2.11
N LYS A 139 -21.59 30.43 -2.12
CA LYS A 139 -21.01 29.84 -3.32
C LYS A 139 -21.74 28.55 -3.69
N GLU A 140 -21.80 28.26 -4.99
CA GLU A 140 -22.36 27.01 -5.47
C GLU A 140 -21.57 25.81 -4.92
N ILE A 141 -22.28 24.90 -4.29
CA ILE A 141 -21.73 23.60 -3.86
C ILE A 141 -21.73 22.68 -5.08
N ASN A 142 -20.60 22.05 -5.37
CA ASN A 142 -20.50 21.12 -6.48
C ASN A 142 -21.46 19.95 -6.29
N SER A 143 -22.31 19.72 -7.29
CA SER A 143 -23.08 18.49 -7.41
C SER A 143 -22.15 17.32 -7.74
N PHE A 144 -22.56 16.10 -7.37
CA PHE A 144 -21.82 14.87 -7.70
C PHE A 144 -21.43 14.79 -9.19
N GLY A 145 -22.35 15.14 -10.09
CA GLY A 145 -22.06 15.20 -11.53
C GLY A 145 -20.96 16.19 -11.90
N LYS A 146 -20.91 17.37 -11.24
CA LYS A 146 -19.83 18.35 -11.43
C LYS A 146 -18.50 17.81 -10.89
N ASP A 147 -18.50 17.10 -9.76
CA ASP A 147 -17.30 16.48 -9.18
C ASP A 147 -16.77 15.37 -10.10
N VAL A 148 -17.64 14.47 -10.60
CA VAL A 148 -17.25 13.42 -11.56
C VAL A 148 -16.70 14.05 -12.84
N LYS A 149 -17.38 15.06 -13.41
CA LYS A 149 -16.87 15.75 -14.61
C LYS A 149 -15.50 16.40 -14.36
N SER A 150 -15.26 16.92 -13.16
CA SER A 150 -13.96 17.49 -12.80
C SER A 150 -12.82 16.45 -12.76
N LEU A 151 -13.12 15.17 -12.50
CA LEU A 151 -12.15 14.09 -12.56
C LEU A 151 -11.68 13.78 -13.98
N PHE A 152 -12.54 14.05 -14.97
CA PHE A 152 -12.20 13.87 -16.40
C PHE A 152 -11.69 15.15 -17.07
N ASP A 153 -11.71 16.29 -16.38
CA ASP A 153 -11.23 17.58 -16.89
C ASP A 153 -10.09 18.11 -16.01
N LYS A 154 -10.41 18.91 -14.99
CA LYS A 154 -9.40 19.61 -14.16
C LYS A 154 -8.53 18.67 -13.32
N ASN A 155 -9.06 17.52 -12.89
CA ASN A 155 -8.38 16.52 -12.05
C ASN A 155 -8.04 15.25 -12.82
N LEU A 156 -7.95 15.29 -14.14
CA LEU A 156 -7.63 14.14 -14.99
C LEU A 156 -6.36 13.40 -14.53
N TYR A 157 -5.34 14.15 -14.08
CA TYR A 157 -4.11 13.57 -13.55
C TYR A 157 -4.36 12.64 -12.35
N LYS A 158 -5.34 12.93 -11.48
CA LYS A 158 -5.68 12.05 -10.35
C LYS A 158 -6.31 10.74 -10.83
N THR A 159 -7.19 10.84 -11.81
CA THR A 159 -7.86 9.69 -12.42
C THR A 159 -6.86 8.78 -13.14
N LEU A 160 -5.96 9.35 -13.92
CA LEU A 160 -4.92 8.61 -14.63
C LEU A 160 -3.91 7.95 -13.68
N MET A 161 -3.55 8.63 -12.59
CA MET A 161 -2.61 8.07 -11.60
C MET A 161 -3.26 7.08 -10.64
N PHE A 162 -4.58 7.06 -10.54
CA PHE A 162 -5.29 6.17 -9.62
C PHE A 162 -4.98 4.70 -9.90
N LEU A 163 -5.08 4.27 -11.16
CA LEU A 163 -4.85 2.88 -11.54
C LEU A 163 -3.41 2.39 -11.28
N PRO A 164 -2.35 3.11 -11.70
CA PRO A 164 -0.96 2.76 -11.34
C PRO A 164 -0.71 2.74 -9.82
N LEU A 165 -1.24 3.73 -9.09
CA LEU A 165 -1.06 3.79 -7.63
C LEU A 165 -1.76 2.61 -6.93
N MET A 166 -2.98 2.25 -7.35
CA MET A 166 -3.66 1.06 -6.85
C MET A 166 -2.90 -0.23 -7.17
N GLY A 167 -2.32 -0.33 -8.37
CA GLY A 167 -1.44 -1.44 -8.75
C GLY A 167 -0.23 -1.55 -7.81
N ILE A 168 0.48 -0.46 -7.57
CA ILE A 168 1.62 -0.42 -6.64
C ILE A 168 1.18 -0.80 -5.22
N LEU A 169 0.05 -0.28 -4.75
CA LEU A 169 -0.45 -0.55 -3.41
C LEU A 169 -0.79 -2.04 -3.22
N ILE A 170 -1.47 -2.65 -4.18
CA ILE A 170 -1.92 -4.05 -4.07
C ILE A 170 -0.75 -5.02 -4.32
N PHE A 171 0.07 -4.79 -5.37
CA PHE A 171 1.08 -5.76 -5.78
C PHE A 171 2.45 -5.54 -5.16
N THR A 172 2.74 -4.35 -4.62
CA THR A 172 4.04 -4.05 -4.02
C THR A 172 3.92 -3.76 -2.52
N VAL A 173 3.08 -2.81 -2.14
CA VAL A 173 3.01 -2.37 -0.73
C VAL A 173 2.39 -3.43 0.16
N LEU A 174 1.28 -4.06 -0.26
CA LEU A 174 0.59 -5.06 0.56
C LEU A 174 1.47 -6.29 0.85
N PRO A 175 2.16 -6.92 -0.13
CA PRO A 175 3.12 -8.00 0.15
C PRO A 175 4.27 -7.55 1.06
N LEU A 176 4.81 -6.33 0.90
CA LEU A 176 5.86 -5.81 1.78
C LEU A 176 5.36 -5.65 3.23
N LEU A 177 4.15 -5.12 3.41
CA LEU A 177 3.53 -5.00 4.74
C LEU A 177 3.32 -6.37 5.41
N PHE A 178 3.13 -7.44 4.64
CA PHE A 178 3.07 -8.80 5.16
C PHE A 178 4.47 -9.36 5.48
N MET A 179 5.46 -9.13 4.62
CA MET A 179 6.82 -9.66 4.79
C MET A 179 7.57 -9.04 5.98
N ILE A 180 7.31 -7.76 6.29
CA ILE A 180 7.96 -7.08 7.42
C ILE A 180 7.64 -7.75 8.75
N PRO A 181 6.37 -7.95 9.17
CA PRO A 181 6.04 -8.68 10.39
C PRO A 181 6.56 -10.13 10.39
N MET A 182 6.54 -10.82 9.24
CA MET A 182 7.05 -12.18 9.12
C MET A 182 8.52 -12.28 9.59
N ALA A 183 9.34 -11.25 9.36
CA ALA A 183 10.74 -11.22 9.81
C ALA A 183 10.91 -11.23 11.33
N PHE A 184 9.85 -10.92 12.09
CA PHE A 184 9.84 -10.95 13.55
C PHE A 184 9.27 -12.25 14.14
N THR A 185 8.98 -13.24 13.31
CA THR A 185 8.44 -14.53 13.71
C THR A 185 9.48 -15.64 13.59
N ASN A 186 9.22 -16.80 14.23
CA ASN A 186 10.05 -17.99 14.09
C ASN A 186 9.62 -18.89 12.92
N TYR A 187 8.92 -18.34 11.92
CA TYR A 187 8.56 -19.07 10.71
C TYR A 187 9.79 -19.74 10.09
N SER A 188 9.76 -21.07 9.95
CA SER A 188 10.89 -21.84 9.45
C SER A 188 10.45 -23.14 8.81
N THR A 189 10.94 -23.40 7.60
CA THR A 189 10.82 -24.71 6.92
C THR A 189 11.67 -25.79 7.58
N ILE A 190 12.82 -25.43 8.16
CA ILE A 190 13.77 -26.36 8.78
C ILE A 190 13.21 -26.92 10.08
N ASN A 191 12.59 -26.06 10.90
CA ASN A 191 12.05 -26.44 12.21
C ASN A 191 10.56 -26.85 12.14
N LYS A 192 10.01 -27.04 10.95
CA LYS A 192 8.59 -27.39 10.70
C LYS A 192 7.56 -26.41 11.29
N HIS A 193 7.96 -25.17 11.59
CA HIS A 193 7.05 -24.07 11.97
C HIS A 193 6.45 -23.41 10.71
N LEU A 194 5.74 -24.18 9.89
CA LEU A 194 5.16 -23.69 8.63
C LEU A 194 3.76 -23.12 8.81
N THR A 195 2.98 -23.76 9.67
CA THR A 195 1.56 -23.41 9.85
C THR A 195 1.30 -22.68 11.15
N LEU A 196 2.01 -23.08 12.22
CA LEU A 196 1.93 -22.47 13.53
C LEU A 196 3.30 -21.95 13.94
N PHE A 197 3.41 -20.66 14.20
CA PHE A 197 4.64 -19.99 14.61
C PHE A 197 4.31 -18.78 15.51
N ASP A 198 5.33 -18.35 16.26
CA ASP A 198 5.21 -17.32 17.28
C ASP A 198 6.05 -16.09 16.97
N TRP A 199 5.76 -15.00 17.66
CA TRP A 199 6.59 -13.80 17.65
C TRP A 199 7.89 -14.03 18.41
N VAL A 200 9.04 -13.80 17.77
CA VAL A 200 10.38 -13.87 18.38
C VAL A 200 11.06 -12.51 18.48
N GLY A 201 10.38 -11.45 18.08
CA GLY A 201 10.90 -10.10 18.11
C GLY A 201 12.17 -9.95 17.28
N LEU A 202 13.23 -9.40 17.90
CA LEU A 202 14.50 -9.12 17.22
C LEU A 202 15.50 -10.29 17.20
N ALA A 203 15.11 -11.51 17.59
CA ALA A 203 16.02 -12.64 17.66
C ALA A 203 16.63 -12.99 16.29
N ASN A 204 15.83 -12.96 15.24
CA ASN A 204 16.30 -13.19 13.86
C ASN A 204 17.36 -12.14 13.45
N PHE A 205 17.11 -10.87 13.77
CA PHE A 205 18.05 -9.78 13.45
C PHE A 205 19.37 -9.93 14.23
N LYS A 206 19.31 -10.32 15.50
CA LYS A 206 20.54 -10.62 16.29
C LYS A 206 21.36 -11.73 15.64
N THR A 207 20.70 -12.77 15.13
CA THR A 207 21.36 -13.89 14.44
C THR A 207 21.97 -13.46 13.11
N VAL A 208 21.25 -12.67 12.32
CA VAL A 208 21.68 -12.21 10.98
C VAL A 208 22.78 -11.15 11.08
N LEU A 209 22.65 -10.20 12.00
CA LEU A 209 23.62 -9.11 12.17
C LEU A 209 24.82 -9.50 13.01
N GLY A 210 24.72 -10.58 13.80
CA GLY A 210 25.78 -11.08 14.67
C GLY A 210 26.98 -11.63 13.89
N LEU A 211 28.19 -11.14 14.21
CA LEU A 211 29.43 -11.57 13.55
C LEU A 211 29.94 -12.95 14.00
N GLY A 212 29.43 -13.47 15.10
CA GLY A 212 29.88 -14.75 15.67
C GLY A 212 29.41 -16.01 14.96
N GLY A 213 28.30 -15.96 14.23
CA GLY A 213 27.68 -17.12 13.57
C GLY A 213 28.01 -17.24 12.10
N LYS A 214 27.78 -18.45 11.52
CA LYS A 214 27.94 -18.68 10.07
C LYS A 214 26.99 -17.79 9.26
N ILE A 215 25.74 -17.62 9.73
CA ILE A 215 24.70 -16.81 9.07
C ILE A 215 25.11 -15.35 9.00
N GLY A 216 25.57 -14.75 10.11
CA GLY A 216 26.00 -13.37 10.15
C GLY A 216 27.21 -13.09 9.26
N LYS A 217 28.23 -13.97 9.30
CA LYS A 217 29.40 -13.85 8.42
C LYS A 217 29.01 -13.88 6.93
N THR A 218 28.11 -14.80 6.57
CA THR A 218 27.61 -14.90 5.19
C THR A 218 26.82 -13.66 4.82
N PHE A 219 25.94 -13.18 5.70
CA PHE A 219 25.16 -11.96 5.47
C PHE A 219 26.03 -10.76 5.17
N TRP A 220 27.05 -10.47 6.01
CA TRP A 220 27.93 -9.32 5.82
C TRP A 220 28.77 -9.43 4.54
N ARG A 221 29.20 -10.64 4.18
CA ARG A 221 29.91 -10.87 2.92
C ARG A 221 29.01 -10.58 1.72
N VAL A 222 27.80 -11.12 1.71
CA VAL A 222 26.83 -10.91 0.63
C VAL A 222 26.40 -9.46 0.54
N LEU A 223 26.12 -8.83 1.69
CA LEU A 223 25.76 -7.41 1.74
C LEU A 223 26.89 -6.52 1.17
N GLY A 224 28.11 -6.74 1.60
CA GLY A 224 29.28 -6.01 1.09
C GLY A 224 29.41 -6.16 -0.43
N TRP A 225 29.31 -7.39 -0.94
CA TRP A 225 29.30 -7.65 -2.38
C TRP A 225 28.15 -6.94 -3.10
N THR A 226 26.95 -7.01 -2.52
CA THR A 226 25.77 -6.36 -3.11
C THR A 226 25.94 -4.84 -3.21
N ILE A 227 26.51 -4.21 -2.17
CA ILE A 227 26.79 -2.77 -2.18
C ILE A 227 27.81 -2.42 -3.26
N VAL A 228 28.93 -3.15 -3.31
CA VAL A 228 29.95 -2.94 -4.35
C VAL A 228 29.34 -3.09 -5.76
N TRP A 229 28.57 -4.16 -5.96
CA TRP A 229 27.87 -4.39 -7.22
C TRP A 229 26.89 -3.28 -7.57
N ALA A 230 26.08 -2.84 -6.61
CA ALA A 230 25.10 -1.77 -6.81
C ALA A 230 25.77 -0.44 -7.21
N VAL A 231 26.85 -0.08 -6.52
CA VAL A 231 27.65 1.11 -6.84
C VAL A 231 28.27 0.99 -8.23
N CYS A 232 28.99 -0.09 -8.49
CA CYS A 232 29.64 -0.30 -9.78
C CYS A 232 28.62 -0.33 -10.93
N ALA A 233 27.54 -1.10 -10.80
CA ALA A 233 26.51 -1.19 -11.83
C ALA A 233 25.86 0.18 -12.10
N THR A 234 25.50 0.92 -11.05
CA THR A 234 24.86 2.24 -11.21
C THR A 234 25.79 3.24 -11.91
N PHE A 235 27.02 3.39 -11.41
CA PHE A 235 27.95 4.37 -11.97
C PHE A 235 28.43 3.98 -13.38
N LEU A 236 28.81 2.71 -13.59
CA LEU A 236 29.27 2.25 -14.90
C LEU A 236 28.15 2.32 -15.95
N CYS A 237 26.93 1.84 -15.62
CA CYS A 237 25.83 1.90 -16.57
C CYS A 237 25.44 3.34 -16.90
N ASN A 238 25.44 4.24 -15.91
CA ASN A 238 25.13 5.65 -16.15
C ASN A 238 26.20 6.34 -16.99
N PHE A 239 27.49 6.13 -16.66
CA PHE A 239 28.60 6.72 -17.39
C PHE A 239 28.71 6.20 -18.84
N LEU A 240 28.65 4.88 -19.02
CA LEU A 240 28.69 4.27 -20.35
C LEU A 240 27.45 4.64 -21.17
N GLY A 241 26.26 4.70 -20.53
CA GLY A 241 25.02 5.14 -21.17
C GLY A 241 25.09 6.59 -21.66
N LEU A 242 25.72 7.48 -20.86
CA LEU A 242 25.96 8.87 -21.26
C LEU A 242 26.91 8.99 -22.47
N ILE A 243 28.05 8.27 -22.42
CA ILE A 243 28.97 8.22 -23.55
C ILE A 243 28.26 7.73 -24.81
N LEU A 244 27.51 6.64 -24.68
CA LEU A 244 26.78 6.05 -25.80
C LEU A 244 25.74 7.02 -26.38
N ALA A 245 25.01 7.71 -25.52
CA ALA A 245 24.04 8.73 -25.91
C ALA A 245 24.72 9.88 -26.69
N ILE A 246 25.88 10.33 -26.24
CA ILE A 246 26.66 11.36 -26.93
C ILE A 246 27.12 10.87 -28.31
N VAL A 247 27.63 9.64 -28.39
CA VAL A 247 28.13 9.05 -29.67
C VAL A 247 26.95 8.91 -30.66
N ILE A 248 25.82 8.39 -30.25
CA ILE A 248 24.65 8.23 -31.13
C ILE A 248 24.10 9.58 -31.63
N ASN A 249 24.16 10.61 -30.76
CA ASN A 249 23.65 11.94 -31.12
C ASN A 249 24.62 12.79 -31.98
N ARG A 250 25.85 12.37 -32.18
CA ARG A 250 26.82 13.09 -33.04
C ARG A 250 26.24 13.35 -34.43
N LYS A 251 26.58 14.48 -35.04
CA LYS A 251 26.12 14.86 -36.38
C LYS A 251 26.52 13.83 -37.46
N GLU A 252 27.67 13.23 -37.32
CA GLU A 252 28.27 12.28 -38.26
C GLU A 252 27.68 10.87 -38.18
N THR A 253 26.94 10.53 -37.09
CA THR A 253 26.39 9.19 -36.90
C THR A 253 25.22 8.96 -37.88
N LYS A 254 25.38 8.00 -38.76
CA LYS A 254 24.33 7.57 -39.69
C LYS A 254 23.35 6.62 -39.01
N CYS A 255 22.12 6.59 -39.48
CA CYS A 255 21.05 5.68 -38.99
C CYS A 255 20.77 5.76 -37.46
N LYS A 256 20.70 6.96 -36.90
CA LYS A 256 20.47 7.19 -35.46
C LYS A 256 19.23 6.48 -34.91
N ALA A 257 18.14 6.42 -35.71
CA ALA A 257 16.92 5.75 -35.33
C ALA A 257 17.14 4.25 -35.13
N PHE A 258 17.89 3.60 -36.01
CA PHE A 258 18.24 2.18 -35.89
C PHE A 258 18.97 1.89 -34.58
N TRP A 259 20.05 2.65 -34.28
CA TRP A 259 20.82 2.46 -33.05
C TRP A 259 19.97 2.66 -31.81
N ARG A 260 19.13 3.70 -31.77
CA ARG A 260 18.18 3.91 -30.66
C ARG A 260 17.21 2.74 -30.50
N SER A 261 16.68 2.20 -31.60
CA SER A 261 15.78 1.05 -31.55
C SER A 261 16.46 -0.19 -30.99
N CYS A 262 17.71 -0.47 -31.38
CA CYS A 262 18.48 -1.60 -30.84
C CYS A 262 18.63 -1.52 -29.32
N PHE A 263 18.91 -0.32 -28.77
CA PHE A 263 19.03 -0.15 -27.33
C PHE A 263 17.68 -0.18 -26.60
N VAL A 264 16.61 0.33 -27.22
CA VAL A 264 15.26 0.25 -26.65
C VAL A 264 14.76 -1.20 -26.58
N ILE A 265 15.05 -2.02 -27.59
CA ILE A 265 14.70 -3.45 -27.61
C ILE A 265 15.33 -4.18 -26.41
N SER A 266 16.54 -3.83 -25.99
CA SER A 266 17.18 -4.47 -24.85
C SER A 266 16.44 -4.24 -23.52
N ILE A 267 15.65 -3.15 -23.41
CA ILE A 267 14.81 -2.86 -22.24
C ILE A 267 13.57 -3.76 -22.23
N ALA A 268 13.10 -4.22 -23.39
CA ALA A 268 11.93 -5.08 -23.51
C ALA A 268 12.18 -6.51 -22.97
N VAL A 269 13.45 -6.92 -22.89
CA VAL A 269 13.81 -8.24 -22.32
C VAL A 269 14.03 -8.10 -20.82
N PRO A 270 13.21 -8.76 -19.96
CA PRO A 270 13.40 -8.72 -18.52
C PRO A 270 14.79 -9.25 -18.13
N GLN A 271 15.53 -8.50 -17.31
CA GLN A 271 16.89 -8.84 -16.89
C GLN A 271 17.00 -10.25 -16.30
N PHE A 272 16.01 -10.69 -15.51
CA PHE A 272 16.00 -12.01 -14.90
C PHE A 272 15.99 -13.13 -15.94
N VAL A 273 15.30 -12.96 -17.08
CA VAL A 273 15.28 -13.95 -18.18
C VAL A 273 16.66 -14.07 -18.79
N SER A 274 17.32 -12.94 -19.09
CA SER A 274 18.69 -12.94 -19.62
C SER A 274 19.67 -13.61 -18.66
N LEU A 275 19.56 -13.37 -17.35
CA LEU A 275 20.40 -13.98 -16.32
C LEU A 275 20.15 -15.48 -16.18
N LEU A 276 18.90 -15.94 -16.29
CA LEU A 276 18.56 -17.37 -16.25
C LEU A 276 19.13 -18.11 -17.46
N VAL A 277 18.99 -17.55 -18.66
CA VAL A 277 19.58 -18.13 -19.89
C VAL A 277 21.09 -18.22 -19.80
N MET A 278 21.77 -17.13 -19.37
CA MET A 278 23.22 -17.13 -19.16
C MET A 278 23.65 -18.14 -18.10
N ARG A 279 22.94 -18.24 -17.00
CA ARG A 279 23.20 -19.27 -15.98
C ARG A 279 23.10 -20.67 -16.55
N GLN A 280 22.06 -20.95 -17.34
CA GLN A 280 21.87 -22.26 -17.95
C GLN A 280 22.98 -22.60 -18.94
N MET A 281 23.37 -21.64 -19.80
CA MET A 281 24.50 -21.81 -20.73
C MET A 281 25.85 -22.08 -20.03
N LEU A 282 26.06 -21.51 -18.84
CA LEU A 282 27.30 -21.69 -18.07
C LEU A 282 27.29 -22.93 -17.17
N GLN A 283 26.13 -23.55 -16.92
CA GLN A 283 25.99 -24.77 -16.12
C GLN A 283 26.12 -26.05 -16.94
N GLU A 284 26.00 -26.00 -18.26
CA GLU A 284 26.14 -27.17 -19.16
C GLU A 284 27.60 -27.50 -19.51
N HIS A 285 28.57 -26.84 -18.88
CA HIS A 285 30.00 -27.12 -18.94
C HIS A 285 30.61 -27.24 -17.55
#